data_8e83e1b52dfa154b67201aaa76a5b4b2
#
_entry.id   8e83e1b52dfa154b67201aaa76a5b4b2
#
_cell.length_a   1.000
_cell.length_b   1.000
_cell.length_c   1.000
_cell.angle_alpha   90.00
_cell.angle_beta   90.00
_cell.angle_gamma   90.00
#
_symmetry.space_group_name_H-M   'P 1'
#
loop_
_entity.id
_entity.type
_entity.pdbx_description
1 polymer ?
#
loop_
_entity_poly.entity_id
_entity_poly.type
_entity_poly.pdbx_seq_one_letter_code
_entity_poly.pdbx_strand_id
1 'polypeptide(L)'
;MTTASSADDPGRPTVAVLGTGIMGSGMARNLLRAGLPVRAWNRTRARAEPLAADGATVTDTAEEAVRGAEVIITMLNDGPAVTETLTAAAGGVRPGQTWMQSSTVGIEATTDLAHRAAGLGLVYLDAPVSGTREPAEQGTLTVFVAGPSSARATTRPVLEAIGQRTVWAGEDPGAASRLKLVANTWLINLVNSVAESLNLAEGLGLDPRLFLDAVKGGPLDTPYLQEKSDALLGGNLDPSFALSMALKDARLILKAAEESGVALDLVAASAERFARAEADGHGGEDMIATYYAGRGAASDGR
;
A
#
# COMPACT_ATOMS: atom_id res chain seq x y z
N MET A 1 18.15 -25.82 -32.79
CA MET A 1 17.55 -24.46 -32.62
C MET A 1 17.70 -24.06 -31.19
N THR A 2 18.71 -23.27 -30.91
CA THR A 2 19.08 -22.82 -29.56
C THR A 2 18.19 -21.63 -29.25
N THR A 3 17.32 -21.78 -28.25
CA THR A 3 16.52 -20.65 -27.72
C THR A 3 17.47 -19.71 -26.97
N ALA A 4 17.73 -18.57 -27.57
CA ALA A 4 18.47 -17.49 -26.90
C ALA A 4 17.67 -17.02 -25.70
N SER A 5 18.32 -17.04 -24.54
CA SER A 5 17.86 -16.40 -23.29
C SER A 5 17.69 -14.89 -23.55
N SER A 6 16.47 -14.39 -23.41
CA SER A 6 16.10 -12.98 -23.61
C SER A 6 16.44 -12.11 -22.39
N ALA A 7 17.63 -12.29 -21.80
CA ALA A 7 17.98 -11.69 -20.51
C ALA A 7 18.73 -10.36 -20.57
N ASP A 8 19.06 -9.82 -21.75
CA ASP A 8 19.82 -8.57 -21.88
C ASP A 8 19.26 -7.68 -22.99
N ASP A 9 18.09 -7.09 -22.75
CA ASP A 9 17.67 -5.91 -23.51
C ASP A 9 18.19 -4.67 -22.72
N PRO A 10 19.16 -3.89 -23.26
CA PRO A 10 19.86 -2.83 -22.51
C PRO A 10 19.01 -1.61 -22.13
N GLY A 11 17.66 -1.71 -22.21
CA GLY A 11 16.71 -0.65 -21.87
C GLY A 11 15.75 -0.96 -20.73
N ARG A 12 15.78 -2.18 -20.14
CA ARG A 12 14.80 -2.59 -19.12
C ARG A 12 15.49 -2.85 -17.78
N PRO A 13 15.23 -2.04 -16.74
CA PRO A 13 15.89 -2.23 -15.46
C PRO A 13 15.46 -3.55 -14.79
N THR A 14 16.41 -4.27 -14.20
CA THR A 14 16.11 -5.36 -13.26
C THR A 14 15.55 -4.76 -11.97
N VAL A 15 14.41 -5.27 -11.51
CA VAL A 15 13.72 -4.76 -10.32
C VAL A 15 13.77 -5.78 -9.19
N ALA A 16 14.29 -5.38 -8.03
CA ALA A 16 14.15 -6.13 -6.80
C ALA A 16 12.87 -5.71 -6.07
N VAL A 17 11.99 -6.67 -5.75
CA VAL A 17 10.78 -6.43 -4.95
C VAL A 17 10.95 -7.06 -3.58
N LEU A 18 11.10 -6.23 -2.56
CA LEU A 18 11.27 -6.63 -1.16
C LEU A 18 9.94 -6.47 -0.42
N GLY A 19 9.29 -7.60 -0.14
CA GLY A 19 7.95 -7.69 0.41
C GLY A 19 6.92 -8.06 -0.67
N THR A 20 6.47 -9.33 -0.61
CA THR A 20 5.50 -9.92 -1.53
C THR A 20 4.19 -10.25 -0.82
N GLY A 21 3.69 -9.29 -0.03
CA GLY A 21 2.34 -9.29 0.51
C GLY A 21 1.30 -8.98 -0.58
N ILE A 22 0.09 -8.62 -0.18
CA ILE A 22 -1.03 -8.31 -1.10
C ILE A 22 -0.61 -7.34 -2.20
N MET A 23 -0.02 -6.20 -1.83
CA MET A 23 0.38 -5.16 -2.77
C MET A 23 1.62 -5.55 -3.58
N GLY A 24 2.69 -5.98 -2.89
CA GLY A 24 3.98 -6.26 -3.54
C GLY A 24 3.93 -7.43 -4.51
N SER A 25 3.10 -8.44 -4.28
CA SER A 25 2.87 -9.53 -5.23
C SER A 25 2.21 -9.04 -6.51
N GLY A 26 1.18 -8.18 -6.39
CA GLY A 26 0.52 -7.55 -7.53
C GLY A 26 1.50 -6.71 -8.35
N MET A 27 2.29 -5.85 -7.68
CA MET A 27 3.32 -5.03 -8.31
C MET A 27 4.34 -5.90 -9.05
N ALA A 28 4.86 -6.97 -8.42
CA ALA A 28 5.82 -7.88 -9.03
C ALA A 28 5.28 -8.54 -10.31
N ARG A 29 4.03 -9.01 -10.29
CA ARG A 29 3.38 -9.58 -11.48
C ARG A 29 3.23 -8.59 -12.62
N ASN A 30 2.90 -7.34 -12.31
CA ASN A 30 2.78 -6.31 -13.36
C ASN A 30 4.13 -5.95 -13.97
N LEU A 31 5.19 -5.90 -13.18
CA LEU A 31 6.56 -5.72 -13.68
C LEU A 31 6.93 -6.86 -14.65
N LEU A 32 6.65 -8.12 -14.28
CA LEU A 32 6.88 -9.29 -15.15
C LEU A 32 6.06 -9.23 -16.43
N ARG A 33 4.77 -8.87 -16.35
CA ARG A 33 3.91 -8.69 -17.54
C ARG A 33 4.43 -7.59 -18.48
N ALA A 34 5.03 -6.54 -17.92
CA ALA A 34 5.70 -5.49 -18.69
C ALA A 34 7.06 -5.92 -19.26
N GLY A 35 7.50 -7.15 -18.98
CA GLY A 35 8.76 -7.71 -19.45
C GLY A 35 9.99 -7.21 -18.71
N LEU A 36 9.83 -6.69 -17.49
CA LEU A 36 10.93 -6.29 -16.61
C LEU A 36 11.42 -7.53 -15.83
N PRO A 37 12.73 -7.79 -15.76
CA PRO A 37 13.27 -8.86 -14.92
C PRO A 37 13.00 -8.53 -13.43
N VAL A 38 12.40 -9.49 -12.69
CA VAL A 38 12.06 -9.32 -11.29
C VAL A 38 12.82 -10.31 -10.41
N ARG A 39 13.42 -9.80 -9.35
CA ARG A 39 13.99 -10.56 -8.23
C ARG A 39 13.11 -10.31 -7.01
N ALA A 40 12.46 -11.36 -6.50
CA ALA A 40 11.47 -11.25 -5.44
C ALA A 40 11.98 -11.85 -4.14
N TRP A 41 11.81 -11.12 -3.06
CA TRP A 41 12.10 -11.59 -1.72
C TRP A 41 11.00 -11.26 -0.73
N ASN A 42 10.75 -12.16 0.20
CA ASN A 42 9.89 -11.91 1.36
C ASN A 42 10.44 -12.66 2.58
N ARG A 43 10.32 -12.07 3.77
CA ARG A 43 10.76 -12.69 5.03
C ARG A 43 10.20 -14.11 5.21
N THR A 44 8.93 -14.32 4.85
CA THR A 44 8.33 -15.65 4.73
C THR A 44 8.41 -16.07 3.26
N ARG A 45 9.42 -16.86 2.89
CA ARG A 45 9.70 -17.28 1.51
C ARG A 45 8.46 -17.82 0.77
N ALA A 46 7.61 -18.60 1.46
CA ALA A 46 6.40 -19.16 0.88
C ALA A 46 5.45 -18.11 0.27
N ARG A 47 5.55 -16.82 0.68
CA ARG A 47 4.77 -15.73 0.07
C ARG A 47 5.36 -15.24 -1.25
N ALA A 48 6.66 -15.44 -1.49
CA ALA A 48 7.31 -15.08 -2.75
C ALA A 48 7.28 -16.23 -3.78
N GLU A 49 7.26 -17.49 -3.32
CA GLU A 49 7.31 -18.69 -4.17
C GLU A 49 6.32 -18.67 -5.35
N PRO A 50 5.05 -18.25 -5.21
CA PRO A 50 4.12 -18.23 -6.34
C PRO A 50 4.62 -17.36 -7.52
N LEU A 51 5.44 -16.34 -7.25
CA LEU A 51 5.98 -15.46 -8.29
C LEU A 51 7.01 -16.16 -9.20
N ALA A 52 7.58 -17.26 -8.75
CA ALA A 52 8.48 -18.06 -9.59
C ALA A 52 7.76 -18.63 -10.83
N ALA A 53 6.50 -19.05 -10.67
CA ALA A 53 5.67 -19.52 -11.79
C ALA A 53 5.33 -18.38 -12.76
N ASP A 54 5.32 -17.15 -12.31
CA ASP A 54 5.10 -15.95 -13.11
C ASP A 54 6.40 -15.45 -13.80
N GLY A 55 7.56 -16.07 -13.49
CA GLY A 55 8.86 -15.75 -14.10
C GLY A 55 9.81 -14.93 -13.22
N ALA A 56 9.48 -14.68 -11.94
CA ALA A 56 10.40 -14.01 -11.02
C ALA A 56 11.53 -14.93 -10.55
N THR A 57 12.70 -14.37 -10.34
CA THR A 57 13.76 -15.02 -9.56
C THR A 57 13.47 -14.83 -8.07
N VAL A 58 12.99 -15.88 -7.40
CA VAL A 58 12.76 -15.85 -5.94
C VAL A 58 14.07 -16.12 -5.22
N THR A 59 14.48 -15.21 -4.32
CA THR A 59 15.73 -15.28 -3.59
C THR A 59 15.55 -15.66 -2.11
N ASP A 60 16.58 -16.22 -1.50
CA ASP A 60 16.55 -16.61 -0.09
C ASP A 60 16.77 -15.42 0.85
N THR A 61 17.54 -14.43 0.41
CA THR A 61 17.87 -13.24 1.19
C THR A 61 17.53 -11.94 0.46
N ALA A 62 17.27 -10.89 1.23
CA ALA A 62 17.07 -9.55 0.68
C ALA A 62 18.35 -9.05 -0.02
N GLU A 63 19.53 -9.43 0.49
CA GLU A 63 20.83 -9.14 -0.11
C GLU A 63 20.94 -9.71 -1.52
N GLU A 64 20.58 -10.98 -1.70
CA GLU A 64 20.56 -11.59 -3.03
C GLU A 64 19.58 -10.90 -3.97
N ALA A 65 18.40 -10.51 -3.48
CA ALA A 65 17.40 -9.84 -4.31
C ALA A 65 17.92 -8.53 -4.90
N VAL A 66 18.59 -7.69 -4.10
CA VAL A 66 19.06 -6.37 -4.54
C VAL A 66 20.35 -6.42 -5.36
N ARG A 67 21.08 -7.54 -5.30
CA ARG A 67 22.35 -7.69 -6.02
C ARG A 67 22.12 -7.66 -7.53
N GLY A 68 22.62 -6.61 -8.18
CA GLY A 68 22.50 -6.43 -9.64
C GLY A 68 21.15 -5.86 -10.10
N ALA A 69 20.21 -5.54 -9.20
CA ALA A 69 19.03 -4.77 -9.56
C ALA A 69 19.38 -3.29 -9.79
N GLU A 70 18.75 -2.64 -10.74
CA GLU A 70 18.83 -1.19 -10.94
C GLU A 70 17.81 -0.44 -10.09
N VAL A 71 16.66 -1.06 -9.85
CA VAL A 71 15.58 -0.50 -9.04
C VAL A 71 15.23 -1.47 -7.91
N ILE A 72 15.13 -0.94 -6.71
CA ILE A 72 14.72 -1.69 -5.51
C ILE A 72 13.38 -1.12 -5.06
N ILE A 73 12.36 -1.96 -4.91
CA ILE A 73 11.06 -1.59 -4.34
C ILE A 73 10.93 -2.25 -2.97
N THR A 74 10.64 -1.44 -1.94
CA THR A 74 10.20 -1.97 -0.64
C THR A 74 8.70 -1.76 -0.48
N MET A 75 7.96 -2.86 -0.19
CA MET A 75 6.51 -2.85 0.06
C MET A 75 6.19 -3.70 1.28
N LEU A 76 6.38 -3.10 2.45
CA LEU A 76 6.38 -3.73 3.76
C LEU A 76 5.36 -3.05 4.69
N ASN A 77 5.16 -3.60 5.88
CA ASN A 77 4.09 -3.16 6.78
C ASN A 77 4.33 -1.78 7.41
N ASP A 78 5.59 -1.48 7.80
CA ASP A 78 5.94 -0.32 8.61
C ASP A 78 7.41 0.08 8.46
N GLY A 79 7.80 1.18 9.10
CA GLY A 79 9.17 1.72 9.08
C GLY A 79 10.22 0.76 9.66
N PRO A 80 9.97 0.13 10.83
CA PRO A 80 10.86 -0.90 11.38
C PRO A 80 11.15 -2.03 10.40
N ALA A 81 10.12 -2.59 9.75
CA ALA A 81 10.27 -3.66 8.76
C ALA A 81 11.09 -3.22 7.54
N VAL A 82 10.90 -1.97 7.07
CA VAL A 82 11.72 -1.41 5.98
C VAL A 82 13.17 -1.25 6.40
N THR A 83 13.41 -0.72 7.59
CA THR A 83 14.76 -0.52 8.14
C THR A 83 15.51 -1.85 8.32
N GLU A 84 14.86 -2.86 8.89
CA GLU A 84 15.41 -4.20 9.06
C GLU A 84 15.77 -4.83 7.71
N THR A 85 14.85 -4.75 6.75
CA THR A 85 15.04 -5.31 5.41
C THR A 85 16.16 -4.61 4.65
N LEU A 86 16.25 -3.27 4.71
CA LEU A 86 17.34 -2.52 4.09
C LEU A 86 18.69 -2.88 4.73
N THR A 87 18.72 -3.04 6.06
CA THR A 87 19.93 -3.44 6.78
C THR A 87 20.40 -4.83 6.32
N ALA A 88 19.47 -5.78 6.20
CA ALA A 88 19.76 -7.13 5.70
C ALA A 88 20.17 -7.15 4.23
N ALA A 89 19.74 -6.18 3.44
CA ALA A 89 20.08 -6.06 2.02
C ALA A 89 21.41 -5.33 1.75
N ALA A 90 21.97 -4.64 2.75
CA ALA A 90 23.08 -3.69 2.56
C ALA A 90 24.31 -4.27 1.86
N GLY A 91 24.66 -5.56 2.10
CA GLY A 91 25.79 -6.23 1.45
C GLY A 91 25.62 -6.45 -0.05
N GLY A 92 24.38 -6.43 -0.56
CA GLY A 92 24.07 -6.57 -1.99
C GLY A 92 23.86 -5.23 -2.72
N VAL A 93 23.71 -4.15 -1.96
CA VAL A 93 23.48 -2.80 -2.49
C VAL A 93 24.73 -2.24 -3.14
N ARG A 94 24.55 -1.46 -4.21
CA ARG A 94 25.62 -0.70 -4.87
C ARG A 94 25.22 0.77 -5.00
N PRO A 95 26.18 1.70 -4.86
CA PRO A 95 25.93 3.11 -5.13
C PRO A 95 25.31 3.33 -6.52
N GLY A 96 24.35 4.25 -6.59
CA GLY A 96 23.65 4.60 -7.83
C GLY A 96 22.40 3.77 -8.12
N GLN A 97 22.14 2.65 -7.41
CA GLN A 97 20.83 1.97 -7.52
C GLN A 97 19.72 2.89 -7.03
N THR A 98 18.55 2.80 -7.68
CA THR A 98 17.37 3.58 -7.25
C THR A 98 16.55 2.76 -6.26
N TRP A 99 16.28 3.33 -5.10
CA TRP A 99 15.40 2.72 -4.12
C TRP A 99 14.07 3.45 -4.05
N MET A 100 13.00 2.79 -4.55
CA MET A 100 11.61 3.20 -4.46
C MET A 100 11.02 2.64 -3.16
N GLN A 101 10.90 3.47 -2.12
CA GLN A 101 10.27 3.13 -0.86
C GLN A 101 8.77 3.34 -0.99
N SER A 102 7.99 2.24 -1.13
CA SER A 102 6.55 2.29 -1.42
C SER A 102 5.66 1.99 -0.21
N SER A 103 6.25 1.65 0.93
CA SER A 103 5.50 1.39 2.17
C SER A 103 5.03 2.69 2.83
N THR A 104 3.84 2.68 3.45
CA THR A 104 3.37 3.81 4.27
C THR A 104 3.99 3.72 5.65
N VAL A 105 4.99 4.57 5.92
CA VAL A 105 5.82 4.51 7.14
C VAL A 105 5.73 5.77 8.01
N GLY A 106 5.10 6.84 7.51
CA GLY A 106 5.02 8.13 8.18
C GLY A 106 6.21 9.04 7.87
N ILE A 107 6.13 10.30 8.33
CA ILE A 107 7.08 11.35 7.93
C ILE A 107 8.46 11.12 8.53
N GLU A 108 8.53 10.88 9.84
CA GLU A 108 9.79 10.68 10.57
C GLU A 108 10.59 9.49 9.99
N ALA A 109 9.95 8.32 9.86
CA ALA A 109 10.60 7.15 9.31
C ALA A 109 11.04 7.36 7.85
N THR A 110 10.27 8.10 7.03
CA THR A 110 10.67 8.44 5.66
C THR A 110 11.95 9.27 5.64
N THR A 111 12.09 10.23 6.56
CA THR A 111 13.31 11.05 6.70
C THR A 111 14.52 10.19 7.08
N ASP A 112 14.36 9.31 8.06
CA ASP A 112 15.42 8.40 8.50
C ASP A 112 15.87 7.44 7.38
N LEU A 113 14.90 6.92 6.62
CA LEU A 113 15.17 6.03 5.49
C LEU A 113 15.90 6.76 4.36
N ALA A 114 15.56 8.03 4.10
CA ALA A 114 16.29 8.86 3.14
C ALA A 114 17.76 9.07 3.55
N HIS A 115 18.03 9.33 4.83
CA HIS A 115 19.39 9.45 5.36
C HIS A 115 20.17 8.11 5.23
N ARG A 116 19.53 6.98 5.50
CA ARG A 116 20.13 5.65 5.32
C ARG A 116 20.44 5.37 3.87
N ALA A 117 19.53 5.73 2.94
CA ALA A 117 19.75 5.61 1.50
C ALA A 117 20.98 6.39 1.06
N ALA A 118 21.12 7.65 1.52
CA ALA A 118 22.27 8.47 1.24
C ALA A 118 23.58 7.84 1.75
N GLY A 119 23.57 7.27 2.96
CA GLY A 119 24.72 6.55 3.53
C GLY A 119 25.13 5.31 2.73
N LEU A 120 24.21 4.68 1.99
CA LEU A 120 24.46 3.55 1.09
C LEU A 120 24.73 3.98 -0.36
N GLY A 121 24.70 5.28 -0.66
CA GLY A 121 24.86 5.81 -2.01
C GLY A 121 23.68 5.52 -2.95
N LEU A 122 22.48 5.20 -2.39
CA LEU A 122 21.27 4.95 -3.16
C LEU A 122 20.62 6.27 -3.62
N VAL A 123 19.99 6.23 -4.78
CA VAL A 123 19.06 7.28 -5.22
C VAL A 123 17.69 6.99 -4.62
N TYR A 124 17.33 7.75 -3.59
CA TYR A 124 16.09 7.54 -2.85
C TYR A 124 14.88 8.14 -3.55
N LEU A 125 13.82 7.36 -3.74
CA LEU A 125 12.49 7.82 -4.10
C LEU A 125 11.51 7.44 -2.99
N ASP A 126 10.88 8.45 -2.41
CA ASP A 126 9.69 8.31 -1.59
C ASP A 126 8.52 8.04 -2.54
N ALA A 127 8.03 6.79 -2.59
CA ALA A 127 7.14 6.32 -3.64
C ALA A 127 5.91 5.53 -3.11
N PRO A 128 5.18 6.04 -2.10
CA PRO A 128 3.98 5.38 -1.62
C PRO A 128 2.90 5.32 -2.69
N VAL A 129 2.01 4.32 -2.56
CA VAL A 129 0.96 4.05 -3.53
C VAL A 129 -0.44 4.27 -2.95
N SER A 130 -1.40 4.60 -3.80
CA SER A 130 -2.82 4.61 -3.50
C SER A 130 -3.55 3.63 -4.42
N GLY A 131 -4.46 2.90 -3.83
CA GLY A 131 -5.15 1.74 -4.37
C GLY A 131 -5.04 0.58 -3.37
N THR A 132 -5.88 -0.42 -3.57
CA THR A 132 -5.97 -1.61 -2.75
C THR A 132 -5.48 -2.84 -3.55
N ARG A 133 -5.87 -4.05 -3.14
CA ARG A 133 -5.49 -5.30 -3.80
C ARG A 133 -5.70 -5.27 -5.30
N GLU A 134 -6.94 -5.00 -5.74
CA GLU A 134 -7.31 -5.09 -7.15
C GLU A 134 -6.52 -4.11 -8.05
N PRO A 135 -6.40 -2.80 -7.74
CA PRO A 135 -5.50 -1.91 -8.47
C PRO A 135 -4.05 -2.36 -8.49
N ALA A 136 -3.55 -2.97 -7.41
CA ALA A 136 -2.19 -3.52 -7.39
C ALA A 136 -2.01 -4.72 -8.33
N GLU A 137 -3.03 -5.57 -8.45
CA GLU A 137 -3.03 -6.73 -9.36
C GLU A 137 -3.20 -6.34 -10.83
N GLN A 138 -3.95 -5.25 -11.07
CA GLN A 138 -4.25 -4.73 -12.43
C GLN A 138 -3.19 -3.74 -12.96
N GLY A 139 -2.23 -3.29 -12.14
CA GLY A 139 -1.26 -2.26 -12.53
C GLY A 139 -1.88 -0.86 -12.64
N THR A 140 -2.94 -0.61 -11.90
CA THR A 140 -3.71 0.66 -11.96
C THR A 140 -3.56 1.51 -10.71
N LEU A 141 -2.48 1.31 -9.93
CA LEU A 141 -2.20 2.14 -8.76
C LEU A 141 -2.00 3.61 -9.15
N THR A 142 -2.30 4.51 -8.21
CA THR A 142 -1.74 5.86 -8.24
C THR A 142 -0.46 5.84 -7.42
N VAL A 143 0.67 6.15 -8.04
CA VAL A 143 1.96 6.22 -7.36
C VAL A 143 2.28 7.68 -7.07
N PHE A 144 2.42 8.03 -5.80
CA PHE A 144 2.96 9.33 -5.40
C PHE A 144 4.48 9.22 -5.39
N VAL A 145 5.19 10.19 -5.93
CA VAL A 145 6.65 10.11 -6.02
C VAL A 145 7.28 11.44 -5.60
N ALA A 146 8.29 11.37 -4.76
CA ALA A 146 9.18 12.48 -4.48
C ALA A 146 10.64 12.00 -4.49
N GLY A 147 11.51 12.80 -5.09
CA GLY A 147 12.93 12.51 -5.20
C GLY A 147 13.55 13.15 -6.43
N PRO A 148 14.85 12.95 -6.67
CA PRO A 148 15.60 13.67 -7.69
C PRO A 148 15.06 13.38 -9.11
N SER A 149 14.97 14.42 -9.90
CA SER A 149 14.51 14.33 -11.30
C SER A 149 15.37 13.40 -12.17
N SER A 150 16.63 13.19 -11.80
CA SER A 150 17.54 12.25 -12.47
C SER A 150 17.07 10.79 -12.43
N ALA A 151 16.28 10.40 -11.43
CA ALA A 151 15.74 9.04 -11.31
C ALA A 151 14.57 8.76 -12.28
N ARG A 152 13.96 9.79 -12.87
CA ARG A 152 12.73 9.65 -13.68
C ARG A 152 12.89 8.70 -14.87
N ALA A 153 14.00 8.77 -15.56
CA ALA A 153 14.23 7.93 -16.75
C ALA A 153 14.30 6.45 -16.38
N THR A 154 15.07 6.11 -15.36
CA THR A 154 15.26 4.73 -14.90
C THR A 154 13.96 4.13 -14.29
N THR A 155 13.17 4.96 -13.59
CA THR A 155 11.97 4.47 -12.89
C THR A 155 10.70 4.53 -13.72
N ARG A 156 10.70 5.26 -14.84
CA ARG A 156 9.52 5.37 -15.70
C ARG A 156 8.92 4.02 -16.10
N PRO A 157 9.66 3.04 -16.63
CA PRO A 157 9.06 1.75 -17.01
C PRO A 157 8.51 0.98 -15.80
N VAL A 158 9.11 1.17 -14.62
CA VAL A 158 8.63 0.56 -13.37
C VAL A 158 7.31 1.22 -12.94
N LEU A 159 7.24 2.54 -12.93
CA LEU A 159 6.05 3.30 -12.54
C LEU A 159 4.86 3.03 -13.49
N GLU A 160 5.13 2.97 -14.81
CA GLU A 160 4.12 2.65 -15.83
C GLU A 160 3.61 1.20 -15.72
N ALA A 161 4.45 0.28 -15.25
CA ALA A 161 4.04 -1.12 -15.06
C ALA A 161 3.13 -1.31 -13.85
N ILE A 162 3.38 -0.59 -12.74
CA ILE A 162 2.64 -0.79 -11.48
C ILE A 162 1.45 0.14 -11.31
N GLY A 163 1.37 1.22 -12.08
CA GLY A 163 0.36 2.25 -11.87
C GLY A 163 -0.11 2.90 -13.17
N GLN A 164 -1.39 3.27 -13.18
CA GLN A 164 -1.99 4.07 -14.27
C GLN A 164 -1.69 5.56 -14.14
N ARG A 165 -1.27 6.03 -12.96
CA ARG A 165 -1.02 7.44 -12.68
C ARG A 165 0.18 7.62 -11.74
N THR A 166 1.10 8.48 -12.14
CA THR A 166 2.19 8.95 -11.28
C THR A 166 2.00 10.41 -10.94
N VAL A 167 2.04 10.74 -9.64
CA VAL A 167 1.94 12.11 -9.13
C VAL A 167 3.27 12.49 -8.51
N TRP A 168 4.02 13.36 -9.18
CA TRP A 168 5.28 13.88 -8.65
C TRP A 168 4.99 15.00 -7.65
N ALA A 169 5.28 14.76 -6.36
CA ALA A 169 5.01 15.68 -5.26
C ALA A 169 6.16 16.66 -4.99
N GLY A 170 7.30 16.48 -5.64
CA GLY A 170 8.49 17.32 -5.49
C GLY A 170 9.79 16.52 -5.52
N GLU A 171 10.90 17.18 -5.20
CA GLU A 171 12.22 16.54 -5.12
C GLU A 171 12.62 16.19 -3.67
N ASP A 172 12.00 16.81 -2.67
CA ASP A 172 12.32 16.58 -1.27
C ASP A 172 11.77 15.23 -0.79
N PRO A 173 12.59 14.37 -0.16
CA PRO A 173 12.12 13.16 0.51
C PRO A 173 11.01 13.46 1.52
N GLY A 174 9.95 12.65 1.51
CA GLY A 174 8.79 12.82 2.39
C GLY A 174 7.66 13.66 1.79
N ALA A 175 7.84 14.35 0.66
CA ALA A 175 6.74 15.08 0.02
C ALA A 175 5.64 14.14 -0.47
N ALA A 176 5.99 12.98 -1.05
CA ALA A 176 5.04 11.97 -1.47
C ALA A 176 4.38 11.26 -0.28
N SER A 177 5.12 10.96 0.77
CA SER A 177 4.58 10.41 2.02
C SER A 177 3.58 11.37 2.68
N ARG A 178 3.85 12.68 2.72
CA ARG A 178 2.88 13.69 3.18
C ARG A 178 1.59 13.66 2.35
N LEU A 179 1.72 13.62 1.01
CA LEU A 179 0.56 13.53 0.12
C LEU A 179 -0.21 12.21 0.33
N LYS A 180 0.49 11.10 0.57
CA LYS A 180 -0.14 9.81 0.92
C LYS A 180 -0.96 9.90 2.20
N LEU A 181 -0.46 10.56 3.25
CA LEU A 181 -1.23 10.75 4.49
C LEU A 181 -2.50 11.57 4.26
N VAL A 182 -2.43 12.64 3.44
CA VAL A 182 -3.61 13.42 3.03
C VAL A 182 -4.62 12.55 2.28
N ALA A 183 -4.17 11.74 1.32
CA ALA A 183 -5.04 10.83 0.58
C ALA A 183 -5.69 9.77 1.49
N ASN A 184 -4.92 9.24 2.46
CA ASN A 184 -5.43 8.25 3.41
C ASN A 184 -6.38 8.87 4.45
N THR A 185 -6.23 10.16 4.78
CA THR A 185 -7.22 10.90 5.60
C THR A 185 -8.61 10.81 4.95
N TRP A 186 -8.69 11.07 3.64
CA TRP A 186 -9.94 10.96 2.89
C TRP A 186 -10.48 9.52 2.88
N LEU A 187 -9.62 8.55 2.56
CA LEU A 187 -9.99 7.13 2.49
C LEU A 187 -10.55 6.60 3.81
N ILE A 188 -9.86 6.89 4.93
CA ILE A 188 -10.25 6.42 6.27
C ILE A 188 -11.60 7.01 6.68
N ASN A 189 -11.81 8.29 6.47
CA ASN A 189 -13.07 8.93 6.79
C ASN A 189 -14.21 8.40 5.90
N LEU A 190 -13.94 8.17 4.62
CA LEU A 190 -14.94 7.64 3.69
C LEU A 190 -15.43 6.25 4.11
N VAL A 191 -14.52 5.31 4.43
CA VAL A 191 -14.93 3.95 4.82
C VAL A 191 -15.70 3.94 6.13
N ASN A 192 -15.32 4.79 7.10
CA ASN A 192 -16.07 4.89 8.35
C ASN A 192 -17.46 5.52 8.13
N SER A 193 -17.58 6.49 7.22
CA SER A 193 -18.87 7.07 6.84
C SER A 193 -19.78 6.03 6.18
N VAL A 194 -19.25 5.17 5.30
CA VAL A 194 -19.99 4.04 4.73
C VAL A 194 -20.50 3.12 5.84
N ALA A 195 -19.61 2.68 6.72
CA ALA A 195 -19.93 1.76 7.80
C ALA A 195 -21.01 2.33 8.75
N GLU A 196 -20.92 3.61 9.11
CA GLU A 196 -21.90 4.28 9.98
C GLU A 196 -23.25 4.43 9.30
N SER A 197 -23.30 4.77 8.01
CA SER A 197 -24.54 4.91 7.26
C SER A 197 -25.30 3.58 7.19
N LEU A 198 -24.59 2.48 6.91
CA LEU A 198 -25.19 1.15 6.87
C LEU A 198 -25.67 0.72 8.27
N ASN A 199 -24.88 0.96 9.33
CA ASN A 199 -25.31 0.69 10.72
C ASN A 199 -26.55 1.48 11.11
N LEU A 200 -26.62 2.77 10.73
CA LEU A 200 -27.79 3.60 11.04
C LEU A 200 -29.04 3.12 10.31
N ALA A 201 -28.91 2.74 9.03
CA ALA A 201 -30.03 2.18 8.26
C ALA A 201 -30.64 0.96 8.98
N GLU A 202 -29.81 0.01 9.36
CA GLU A 202 -30.28 -1.18 10.11
C GLU A 202 -30.85 -0.81 11.50
N GLY A 203 -30.20 0.11 12.21
CA GLY A 203 -30.69 0.57 13.52
C GLY A 203 -32.06 1.25 13.45
N LEU A 204 -32.39 1.84 12.32
CA LEU A 204 -33.72 2.41 12.01
C LEU A 204 -34.69 1.39 11.41
N GLY A 205 -34.30 0.12 11.27
CA GLY A 205 -35.14 -0.94 10.69
C GLY A 205 -35.27 -0.89 9.17
N LEU A 206 -34.34 -0.19 8.48
CA LEU A 206 -34.30 -0.12 7.02
C LEU A 206 -33.33 -1.18 6.47
N ASP A 207 -33.64 -1.70 5.28
CA ASP A 207 -32.62 -2.44 4.51
C ASP A 207 -31.52 -1.46 4.08
N PRO A 208 -30.23 -1.71 4.43
CA PRO A 208 -29.12 -0.86 4.03
C PRO A 208 -29.03 -0.63 2.50
N ARG A 209 -29.54 -1.57 1.70
CA ARG A 209 -29.57 -1.44 0.24
C ARG A 209 -30.44 -0.28 -0.25
N LEU A 210 -31.46 0.12 0.51
CA LEU A 210 -32.27 1.29 0.20
C LEU A 210 -31.46 2.59 0.22
N PHE A 211 -30.48 2.68 1.12
CA PHE A 211 -29.55 3.82 1.14
C PHE A 211 -28.69 3.84 -0.13
N LEU A 212 -28.14 2.69 -0.53
CA LEU A 212 -27.33 2.58 -1.74
C LEU A 212 -28.13 2.94 -3.00
N ASP A 213 -29.36 2.44 -3.10
CA ASP A 213 -30.27 2.77 -4.20
C ASP A 213 -30.62 4.28 -4.23
N ALA A 214 -30.81 4.90 -3.06
CA ALA A 214 -31.14 6.32 -2.97
C ALA A 214 -30.01 7.25 -3.45
N VAL A 215 -28.75 6.86 -3.30
CA VAL A 215 -27.60 7.67 -3.74
C VAL A 215 -27.12 7.30 -5.14
N LYS A 216 -27.55 6.16 -5.68
CA LYS A 216 -27.06 5.56 -6.93
C LYS A 216 -27.16 6.50 -8.12
N GLY A 217 -26.06 6.67 -8.84
CA GLY A 217 -25.95 7.55 -10.00
C GLY A 217 -25.95 9.04 -9.66
N GLY A 218 -26.03 9.41 -8.38
CA GLY A 218 -25.97 10.78 -7.90
C GLY A 218 -24.52 11.22 -7.54
N PRO A 219 -24.35 12.47 -7.11
CA PRO A 219 -23.02 13.02 -6.77
C PRO A 219 -22.39 12.39 -5.54
N LEU A 220 -23.14 11.68 -4.71
CA LEU A 220 -22.65 10.96 -3.53
C LEU A 220 -22.36 9.48 -3.83
N ASP A 221 -22.71 8.99 -5.01
CA ASP A 221 -22.42 7.62 -5.44
C ASP A 221 -20.97 7.52 -5.91
N THR A 222 -20.13 6.90 -5.09
CA THR A 222 -18.74 6.64 -5.46
C THR A 222 -18.54 5.14 -5.71
N PRO A 223 -17.67 4.74 -6.65
CA PRO A 223 -17.33 3.31 -6.84
C PRO A 223 -16.91 2.64 -5.54
N TYR A 224 -16.19 3.37 -4.68
CA TYR A 224 -15.71 2.86 -3.40
C TYR A 224 -16.83 2.62 -2.37
N LEU A 225 -17.88 3.47 -2.37
CA LEU A 225 -19.08 3.24 -1.56
C LEU A 225 -19.73 1.90 -1.95
N GLN A 226 -19.93 1.68 -3.26
CA GLN A 226 -20.57 0.46 -3.76
C GLN A 226 -19.71 -0.78 -3.45
N GLU A 227 -18.41 -0.73 -3.78
CA GLU A 227 -17.45 -1.82 -3.52
C GLU A 227 -17.47 -2.27 -2.06
N LYS A 228 -17.34 -1.31 -1.13
CA LYS A 228 -17.25 -1.63 0.31
C LYS A 228 -18.58 -2.09 0.89
N SER A 229 -19.68 -1.51 0.41
CA SER A 229 -21.01 -1.96 0.82
C SER A 229 -21.33 -3.37 0.31
N ASP A 230 -21.02 -3.66 -0.96
CA ASP A 230 -21.22 -4.98 -1.54
C ASP A 230 -20.40 -6.05 -0.81
N ALA A 231 -19.12 -5.75 -0.49
CA ALA A 231 -18.25 -6.65 0.27
C ALA A 231 -18.86 -6.95 1.66
N LEU A 232 -19.28 -5.92 2.39
CA LEU A 232 -19.87 -6.08 3.73
C LEU A 232 -21.19 -6.84 3.69
N LEU A 233 -22.15 -6.38 2.85
CA LEU A 233 -23.48 -6.96 2.77
C LEU A 233 -23.50 -8.36 2.13
N GLY A 234 -22.47 -8.67 1.33
CA GLY A 234 -22.22 -9.99 0.77
C GLY A 234 -21.48 -10.94 1.72
N GLY A 235 -21.01 -10.46 2.87
CA GLY A 235 -20.24 -11.26 3.84
C GLY A 235 -18.82 -11.59 3.40
N ASN A 236 -18.29 -10.89 2.40
CA ASN A 236 -16.91 -11.07 1.96
C ASN A 236 -16.00 -9.99 2.59
N LEU A 237 -15.33 -10.36 3.67
CA LEU A 237 -14.39 -9.49 4.39
C LEU A 237 -12.92 -9.84 4.12
N ASP A 238 -12.63 -10.55 3.04
CA ASP A 238 -11.26 -10.77 2.59
C ASP A 238 -10.56 -9.42 2.38
N PRO A 239 -9.42 -9.16 3.06
CA PRO A 239 -8.86 -7.82 3.08
C PRO A 239 -8.35 -7.40 1.70
N SER A 240 -8.93 -6.36 1.13
CA SER A 240 -8.29 -5.55 0.09
C SER A 240 -7.30 -4.56 0.72
N PHE A 241 -7.64 -4.08 1.93
CA PHE A 241 -6.80 -3.33 2.85
C PHE A 241 -7.19 -3.72 4.29
N ALA A 242 -6.29 -4.41 5.00
CA ALA A 242 -6.57 -4.92 6.33
C ALA A 242 -6.86 -3.80 7.33
N LEU A 243 -7.85 -4.02 8.22
CA LEU A 243 -8.28 -3.06 9.23
C LEU A 243 -7.13 -2.62 10.16
N SER A 244 -6.27 -3.54 10.60
CA SER A 244 -5.08 -3.23 11.40
C SER A 244 -4.11 -2.29 10.67
N MET A 245 -3.98 -2.41 9.36
CA MET A 245 -3.16 -1.51 8.55
C MET A 245 -3.81 -0.12 8.40
N ALA A 246 -5.15 -0.07 8.27
CA ALA A 246 -5.89 1.18 8.27
C ALA A 246 -5.75 1.92 9.61
N LEU A 247 -5.82 1.19 10.73
CA LEU A 247 -5.58 1.74 12.07
C LEU A 247 -4.15 2.29 12.21
N LYS A 248 -3.15 1.53 11.72
CA LYS A 248 -1.75 2.02 11.70
C LYS A 248 -1.65 3.33 10.91
N ASP A 249 -2.24 3.40 9.72
CA ASP A 249 -2.19 4.60 8.89
C ASP A 249 -2.94 5.77 9.54
N ALA A 250 -4.07 5.53 10.21
CA ALA A 250 -4.77 6.56 10.99
C ALA A 250 -3.88 7.15 12.10
N ARG A 251 -3.13 6.31 12.80
CA ARG A 251 -2.17 6.77 13.83
C ARG A 251 -1.03 7.60 13.24
N LEU A 252 -0.51 7.23 12.06
CA LEU A 252 0.51 8.02 11.34
C LEU A 252 -0.04 9.39 10.91
N ILE A 253 -1.29 9.45 10.47
CA ILE A 253 -1.97 10.70 10.10
C ILE A 253 -2.14 11.60 11.34
N LEU A 254 -2.62 11.04 12.46
CA LEU A 254 -2.80 11.82 13.70
C LEU A 254 -1.48 12.37 14.22
N LYS A 255 -0.40 11.58 14.19
CA LYS A 255 0.94 12.06 14.53
C LYS A 255 1.38 13.22 13.64
N ALA A 256 1.21 13.09 12.32
CA ALA A 256 1.56 14.16 11.39
C ALA A 256 0.70 15.42 11.58
N ALA A 257 -0.58 15.26 11.91
CA ALA A 257 -1.48 16.36 12.22
C ALA A 257 -1.05 17.11 13.49
N GLU A 258 -0.73 16.39 14.57
CA GLU A 258 -0.21 16.96 15.82
C GLU A 258 1.07 17.78 15.56
N GLU A 259 2.04 17.22 14.84
CA GLU A 259 3.29 17.89 14.49
C GLU A 259 3.09 19.13 13.60
N SER A 260 1.98 19.17 12.84
CA SER A 260 1.62 20.29 11.96
C SER A 260 0.67 21.29 12.60
N GLY A 261 0.21 21.05 13.83
CA GLY A 261 -0.75 21.91 14.54
C GLY A 261 -2.17 21.86 13.92
N VAL A 262 -2.55 20.77 13.24
CA VAL A 262 -3.86 20.61 12.60
C VAL A 262 -4.72 19.64 13.42
N ALA A 263 -5.94 20.03 13.78
CA ALA A 263 -6.89 19.14 14.44
C ALA A 263 -7.65 18.29 13.38
N LEU A 264 -7.71 16.97 13.60
CA LEU A 264 -8.39 16.00 12.72
C LEU A 264 -9.40 15.16 13.50
N ASP A 265 -10.53 15.77 13.89
CA ASP A 265 -11.55 15.13 14.72
C ASP A 265 -12.13 13.86 14.08
N LEU A 266 -12.38 13.86 12.78
CA LEU A 266 -12.93 12.70 12.07
C LEU A 266 -11.93 11.54 12.02
N VAL A 267 -10.63 11.80 11.83
CA VAL A 267 -9.61 10.75 11.83
C VAL A 267 -9.43 10.18 13.23
N ALA A 268 -9.49 11.03 14.27
CA ALA A 268 -9.43 10.56 15.65
C ALA A 268 -10.57 9.59 15.98
N ALA A 269 -11.81 9.97 15.65
CA ALA A 269 -12.97 9.11 15.81
C ALA A 269 -12.86 7.83 14.96
N SER A 270 -12.36 7.93 13.73
CA SER A 270 -12.13 6.77 12.85
C SER A 270 -11.09 5.82 13.42
N ALA A 271 -9.99 6.32 13.99
CA ALA A 271 -8.95 5.50 14.62
C ALA A 271 -9.50 4.75 15.85
N GLU A 272 -10.34 5.39 16.67
CA GLU A 272 -11.00 4.74 17.80
C GLU A 272 -11.95 3.64 17.35
N ARG A 273 -12.69 3.83 16.25
CA ARG A 273 -13.56 2.80 15.68
C ARG A 273 -12.76 1.60 15.19
N PHE A 274 -11.68 1.84 14.43
CA PHE A 274 -10.79 0.77 14.00
C PHE A 274 -10.18 0.02 15.19
N ALA A 275 -9.76 0.74 16.24
CA ALA A 275 -9.20 0.09 17.44
C ALA A 275 -10.21 -0.80 18.16
N ARG A 276 -11.49 -0.40 18.23
CA ARG A 276 -12.56 -1.25 18.78
C ARG A 276 -12.77 -2.49 17.92
N ALA A 277 -12.92 -2.33 16.59
CA ALA A 277 -13.12 -3.47 15.70
C ALA A 277 -11.90 -4.42 15.70
N GLU A 278 -10.67 -3.91 15.82
CA GLU A 278 -9.47 -4.73 15.96
C GLU A 278 -9.50 -5.54 17.27
N ALA A 279 -9.87 -4.90 18.39
CA ALA A 279 -10.00 -5.57 19.69
C ALA A 279 -11.07 -6.67 19.69
N ASP A 280 -12.13 -6.52 18.89
CA ASP A 280 -13.19 -7.50 18.69
C ASP A 280 -12.81 -8.63 17.70
N GLY A 281 -11.55 -8.62 17.19
CA GLY A 281 -11.00 -9.71 16.37
C GLY A 281 -11.00 -9.46 14.86
N HIS A 282 -11.47 -8.30 14.39
CA HIS A 282 -11.59 -7.97 12.96
C HIS A 282 -10.30 -7.37 12.33
N GLY A 283 -9.18 -7.35 13.05
CA GLY A 283 -7.94 -6.71 12.58
C GLY A 283 -7.37 -7.26 11.27
N GLY A 284 -7.60 -8.54 10.98
CA GLY A 284 -7.15 -9.21 9.75
C GLY A 284 -8.12 -9.10 8.57
N GLU A 285 -9.34 -8.61 8.80
CA GLU A 285 -10.37 -8.43 7.78
C GLU A 285 -10.22 -7.10 7.03
N ASP A 286 -11.03 -6.89 5.99
CA ASP A 286 -11.07 -5.62 5.27
C ASP A 286 -11.45 -4.46 6.20
N MET A 287 -10.91 -3.27 5.95
CA MET A 287 -11.14 -2.10 6.78
C MET A 287 -12.64 -1.72 6.94
N ILE A 288 -13.52 -2.19 6.04
CA ILE A 288 -14.97 -2.00 6.17
C ILE A 288 -15.53 -2.73 7.40
N ALA A 289 -14.82 -3.72 7.96
CA ALA A 289 -15.18 -4.39 9.20
C ALA A 289 -15.24 -3.42 10.42
N THR A 290 -14.79 -2.17 10.27
CA THR A 290 -15.11 -1.08 11.21
C THR A 290 -16.61 -0.94 11.47
N TYR A 291 -17.45 -1.47 10.58
CA TYR A 291 -18.88 -1.59 10.74
C TYR A 291 -19.27 -2.27 12.07
N TYR A 292 -18.55 -3.31 12.48
CA TYR A 292 -18.85 -4.04 13.73
C TYR A 292 -18.60 -3.20 14.98
N ALA A 293 -17.70 -2.22 14.95
CA ALA A 293 -17.50 -1.29 16.06
C ALA A 293 -18.71 -0.36 16.34
N GLY A 294 -19.66 -0.26 15.43
CA GLY A 294 -20.91 0.49 15.61
C GLY A 294 -22.06 -0.34 16.21
N ARG A 295 -21.91 -1.64 16.26
CA ARG A 295 -22.85 -2.54 16.94
C ARG A 295 -22.41 -2.67 18.39
N GLY A 296 -23.20 -2.16 19.35
CA GLY A 296 -22.98 -2.46 20.77
C GLY A 296 -22.79 -3.97 20.92
N ALA A 297 -21.95 -4.41 21.87
CA ALA A 297 -21.80 -5.82 22.18
C ALA A 297 -23.19 -6.47 22.13
N ALA A 298 -23.34 -7.44 21.22
CA ALA A 298 -24.62 -8.08 21.03
C ALA A 298 -25.19 -8.39 22.39
N SER A 299 -26.33 -7.78 22.73
CA SER A 299 -27.10 -8.21 23.87
C SER A 299 -27.46 -9.66 23.56
N ASP A 300 -26.67 -10.61 24.10
CA ASP A 300 -27.07 -12.00 24.22
C ASP A 300 -28.43 -12.01 24.85
N GLY A 301 -29.46 -12.35 24.09
CA GLY A 301 -30.76 -12.64 24.59
C GLY A 301 -31.88 -11.64 24.25
N ARG A 302 -32.48 -11.81 23.07
CA ARG A 302 -33.95 -11.84 23.00
C ARG A 302 -34.39 -12.74 21.86
#